data_c913b26987aaac0a8dfed53ee572ee2d
#
_entry.id   c913b26987aaac0a8dfed53ee572ee2d
#
_cell.length_a   1.000
_cell.length_b   1.000
_cell.length_c   1.000
_cell.angle_alpha   90.00
_cell.angle_beta   90.00
_cell.angle_gamma   90.00
#
_symmetry.space_group_name_H-M   'P 1'
#
loop_
_entity.id
_entity.type
_entity.pdbx_description
1 polymer ?
#
loop_
_entity_poly.entity_id
_entity_poly.type
_entity_poly.pdbx_seq_one_letter_code
_entity_poly.pdbx_strand_id
1 'polypeptide(L)'
;ADGPMPQTREHILLARQVGVPAIVVFLNKIDTVKDKELVDLVEEEIRELLTSYKFPGDKIPIVKGSALNAVEGKDEATGKNAIMELMKAVDETIPQPDRPKDKPFLMPVEDVFSISGRGTVVTGRVESGVIKVGEEIEIVGIRDTKKSVCTGVEMFRKLLDSGEAGDNIGALLRGVERDDVERGQVLCKPGSITPHTEFECQAYILKK
;
A
#
# COMPACT_ATOMS: atom_id res chain seq x y z
N ALA A 1 -10.57 -12.15 21.18
CA ALA A 1 -11.94 -12.43 21.58
C ALA A 1 -12.82 -11.17 21.75
N ASP A 2 -12.24 -9.99 21.48
CA ASP A 2 -12.91 -8.72 21.78
C ASP A 2 -13.71 -8.14 20.57
N GLY A 3 -13.90 -8.94 19.53
CA GLY A 3 -14.61 -8.51 18.32
C GLY A 3 -13.90 -7.39 17.55
N PRO A 4 -14.56 -6.75 16.59
CA PRO A 4 -14.01 -5.63 15.84
C PRO A 4 -13.93 -4.38 16.70
N MET A 5 -12.71 -4.00 17.05
CA MET A 5 -12.39 -2.80 17.83
C MET A 5 -12.58 -1.51 16.99
N PRO A 6 -12.64 -0.32 17.61
CA PRO A 6 -12.77 0.95 16.90
C PRO A 6 -11.75 1.11 15.77
N GLN A 7 -10.50 0.72 15.98
CA GLN A 7 -9.46 0.75 14.94
C GLN A 7 -9.77 -0.13 13.74
N THR A 8 -10.39 -1.31 13.96
CA THR A 8 -10.81 -2.20 12.86
C THR A 8 -11.84 -1.50 11.98
N ARG A 9 -12.79 -0.78 12.59
CA ARG A 9 -13.81 0.00 11.89
C ARG A 9 -13.19 1.12 11.06
N GLU A 10 -12.26 1.84 11.63
CA GLU A 10 -11.52 2.92 10.94
C GLU A 10 -10.72 2.38 9.76
N HIS A 11 -10.01 1.26 9.93
CA HIS A 11 -9.23 0.65 8.84
C HIS A 11 -10.11 0.17 7.69
N ILE A 12 -11.26 -0.44 7.97
CA ILE A 12 -12.20 -0.87 6.91
C ILE A 12 -12.78 0.35 6.18
N LEU A 13 -13.14 1.40 6.92
CA LEU A 13 -13.59 2.65 6.34
C LEU A 13 -12.53 3.28 5.44
N LEU A 14 -11.29 3.38 5.91
CA LEU A 14 -10.17 3.89 5.12
C LEU A 14 -9.90 3.04 3.87
N ALA A 15 -9.93 1.71 4.01
CA ALA A 15 -9.81 0.79 2.86
C ALA A 15 -10.87 1.09 1.80
N ARG A 16 -12.11 1.38 2.23
CA ARG A 16 -13.19 1.77 1.31
C ARG A 16 -12.93 3.12 0.66
N GLN A 17 -12.44 4.10 1.42
CA GLN A 17 -12.15 5.46 0.94
C GLN A 17 -11.04 5.46 -0.13
N VAL A 18 -9.98 4.69 0.08
CA VAL A 18 -8.87 4.58 -0.88
C VAL A 18 -9.15 3.62 -2.03
N GLY A 19 -10.35 3.01 -2.08
CA GLY A 19 -10.76 2.16 -3.19
C GLY A 19 -10.11 0.77 -3.22
N VAL A 20 -9.80 0.19 -2.05
CA VAL A 20 -9.33 -1.21 -1.98
C VAL A 20 -10.35 -2.13 -2.63
N PRO A 21 -9.98 -2.91 -3.66
CA PRO A 21 -10.94 -3.67 -4.47
C PRO A 21 -11.48 -4.92 -3.78
N ALA A 22 -10.67 -5.55 -2.92
CA ALA A 22 -11.03 -6.81 -2.24
C ALA A 22 -10.37 -6.91 -0.87
N ILE A 23 -10.99 -7.70 0.01
CA ILE A 23 -10.53 -7.94 1.38
C ILE A 23 -10.56 -9.45 1.63
N VAL A 24 -9.57 -9.95 2.35
CA VAL A 24 -9.54 -11.27 2.98
C VAL A 24 -9.33 -11.06 4.47
N VAL A 25 -10.04 -11.81 5.31
CA VAL A 25 -9.96 -11.67 6.76
C VAL A 25 -9.27 -12.89 7.37
N PHE A 26 -8.33 -12.64 8.29
CA PHE A 26 -7.73 -13.69 9.11
C PHE A 26 -8.03 -13.44 10.59
N LEU A 27 -8.86 -14.30 11.18
CA LEU A 27 -9.13 -14.30 12.63
C LEU A 27 -7.97 -14.96 13.35
N ASN A 28 -6.99 -14.13 13.75
CA ASN A 28 -5.78 -14.60 14.40
C ASN A 28 -6.00 -14.90 15.90
N LYS A 29 -5.07 -15.64 16.51
CA LYS A 29 -5.01 -15.94 17.94
C LYS A 29 -6.18 -16.79 18.45
N ILE A 30 -6.75 -17.66 17.62
CA ILE A 30 -7.84 -18.55 18.05
C ILE A 30 -7.39 -19.56 19.11
N ASP A 31 -6.09 -19.83 19.22
CA ASP A 31 -5.47 -20.62 20.28
C ASP A 31 -5.73 -20.08 21.70
N THR A 32 -5.98 -18.78 21.83
CA THR A 32 -6.29 -18.13 23.11
C THR A 32 -7.77 -18.19 23.48
N VAL A 33 -8.63 -18.59 22.55
CA VAL A 33 -10.09 -18.62 22.74
C VAL A 33 -10.53 -20.04 23.03
N LYS A 34 -11.15 -20.26 24.21
CA LYS A 34 -11.64 -21.57 24.62
C LYS A 34 -13.03 -21.89 24.06
N ASP A 35 -13.82 -20.86 23.84
CA ASP A 35 -15.20 -20.96 23.38
C ASP A 35 -15.27 -20.75 21.87
N LYS A 36 -15.64 -21.79 21.14
CA LYS A 36 -15.77 -21.73 19.67
C LYS A 36 -16.95 -20.85 19.23
N GLU A 37 -18.03 -20.82 20.00
CA GLU A 37 -19.21 -20.01 19.68
C GLU A 37 -18.86 -18.52 19.67
N LEU A 38 -17.92 -18.10 20.53
CA LEU A 38 -17.42 -16.71 20.54
C LEU A 38 -16.66 -16.37 19.25
N VAL A 39 -15.92 -17.31 18.67
CA VAL A 39 -15.22 -17.10 17.39
C VAL A 39 -16.21 -16.92 16.25
N ASP A 40 -17.30 -17.71 16.25
CA ASP A 40 -18.33 -17.62 15.24
C ASP A 40 -19.11 -16.31 15.34
N LEU A 41 -19.41 -15.87 16.55
CA LEU A 41 -20.02 -14.54 16.80
C LEU A 41 -19.16 -13.39 16.28
N VAL A 42 -17.85 -13.44 16.54
CA VAL A 42 -16.90 -12.43 16.01
C VAL A 42 -16.86 -12.45 14.48
N GLU A 43 -16.97 -13.62 13.86
CA GLU A 43 -17.07 -13.71 12.41
C GLU A 43 -18.32 -13.00 11.87
N GLU A 44 -19.48 -13.24 12.49
CA GLU A 44 -20.74 -12.58 12.11
C GLU A 44 -20.63 -11.06 12.25
N GLU A 45 -20.12 -10.55 13.38
CA GLU A 45 -19.90 -9.12 13.60
C GLU A 45 -19.00 -8.50 12.52
N ILE A 46 -17.96 -9.21 12.09
CA ILE A 46 -17.06 -8.73 11.02
C ILE A 46 -17.79 -8.72 9.67
N ARG A 47 -18.60 -9.73 9.36
CA ARG A 47 -19.39 -9.76 8.12
C ARG A 47 -20.39 -8.61 8.05
N GLU A 48 -21.11 -8.36 9.15
CA GLU A 48 -22.02 -7.22 9.27
C GLU A 48 -21.28 -5.88 9.10
N LEU A 49 -20.12 -5.75 9.76
CA LEU A 49 -19.30 -4.55 9.66
C LEU A 49 -18.84 -4.30 8.22
N LEU A 50 -18.31 -5.31 7.55
CA LEU A 50 -17.87 -5.22 6.14
C LEU A 50 -19.04 -4.84 5.23
N THR A 51 -20.21 -5.42 5.45
CA THR A 51 -21.43 -5.11 4.70
C THR A 51 -21.86 -3.65 4.92
N SER A 52 -21.79 -3.15 6.15
CA SER A 52 -22.13 -1.76 6.47
C SER A 52 -21.25 -0.74 5.73
N TYR A 53 -19.99 -1.11 5.46
CA TYR A 53 -19.05 -0.31 4.65
C TYR A 53 -19.09 -0.66 3.15
N LYS A 54 -20.13 -1.37 2.69
CA LYS A 54 -20.36 -1.71 1.28
C LYS A 54 -19.33 -2.66 0.67
N PHE A 55 -18.70 -3.47 1.46
CA PHE A 55 -18.00 -4.67 1.00
C PHE A 55 -18.96 -5.86 0.98
N PRO A 56 -18.75 -6.89 0.13
CA PRO A 56 -19.62 -8.06 0.08
C PRO A 56 -19.36 -9.01 1.26
N GLY A 57 -19.75 -8.61 2.49
CA GLY A 57 -19.43 -9.29 3.74
C GLY A 57 -19.74 -10.79 3.75
N ASP A 58 -20.87 -11.20 3.12
CA ASP A 58 -21.27 -12.61 3.03
C ASP A 58 -20.34 -13.48 2.17
N LYS A 59 -19.61 -12.85 1.21
CA LYS A 59 -18.76 -13.54 0.24
C LYS A 59 -17.28 -13.46 0.57
N ILE A 60 -16.90 -12.59 1.50
CA ILE A 60 -15.50 -12.39 1.87
C ILE A 60 -14.97 -13.64 2.58
N PRO A 61 -13.83 -14.20 2.14
CA PRO A 61 -13.18 -15.30 2.84
C PRO A 61 -12.74 -14.84 4.24
N ILE A 62 -13.11 -15.62 5.25
CA ILE A 62 -12.66 -15.45 6.63
C ILE A 62 -11.99 -16.75 7.07
N VAL A 63 -10.68 -16.69 7.26
CA VAL A 63 -9.88 -17.83 7.71
C VAL A 63 -9.60 -17.69 9.21
N LYS A 64 -9.78 -18.77 9.96
CA LYS A 64 -9.56 -18.83 11.40
C LYS A 64 -8.24 -19.54 11.70
N GLY A 65 -7.34 -18.94 12.49
CA GLY A 65 -6.05 -19.57 12.75
C GLY A 65 -5.24 -18.91 13.87
N SER A 66 -4.06 -19.47 14.10
CA SER A 66 -3.05 -18.95 15.02
C SER A 66 -1.70 -18.88 14.32
N ALA A 67 -1.25 -17.68 14.05
CA ALA A 67 0.08 -17.44 13.48
C ALA A 67 1.18 -17.93 14.44
N LEU A 68 0.94 -17.87 15.75
CA LEU A 68 1.89 -18.39 16.76
C LEU A 68 2.04 -19.91 16.61
N ASN A 69 0.92 -20.66 16.53
CA ASN A 69 0.97 -22.11 16.33
C ASN A 69 1.69 -22.47 15.03
N ALA A 70 1.52 -21.68 13.97
CA ALA A 70 2.23 -21.89 12.71
C ALA A 70 3.75 -21.72 12.86
N VAL A 71 4.21 -20.69 13.56
CA VAL A 71 5.64 -20.40 13.79
C VAL A 71 6.28 -21.45 14.71
N GLU A 72 5.57 -21.86 15.75
CA GLU A 72 6.05 -22.83 16.73
C GLU A 72 5.86 -24.30 16.30
N GLY A 73 5.21 -24.56 15.17
CA GLY A 73 4.90 -25.91 14.70
C GLY A 73 3.90 -26.67 15.59
N LYS A 74 3.07 -25.92 16.32
CA LYS A 74 2.00 -26.47 17.17
C LYS A 74 0.69 -26.48 16.42
N ASP A 75 -0.19 -27.45 16.74
CA ASP A 75 -1.54 -27.59 16.18
C ASP A 75 -1.59 -27.26 14.67
N GLU A 76 -1.28 -28.23 13.87
CA GLU A 76 -1.13 -28.08 12.41
C GLU A 76 -2.41 -27.54 11.76
N ALA A 77 -3.59 -27.89 12.30
CA ALA A 77 -4.87 -27.46 11.75
C ALA A 77 -5.08 -25.93 11.87
N THR A 78 -4.85 -25.37 13.06
CA THR A 78 -5.01 -23.94 13.32
C THR A 78 -3.74 -23.15 13.02
N GLY A 79 -2.59 -23.83 12.89
CA GLY A 79 -1.29 -23.25 12.56
C GLY A 79 -1.02 -23.23 11.05
N LYS A 80 -0.16 -24.15 10.60
CA LYS A 80 0.34 -24.19 9.22
C LYS A 80 -0.80 -24.27 8.17
N ASN A 81 -1.79 -25.14 8.40
CA ASN A 81 -2.85 -25.34 7.42
C ASN A 81 -3.72 -24.09 7.28
N ALA A 82 -4.04 -23.40 8.39
CA ALA A 82 -4.79 -22.14 8.36
C ALA A 82 -4.01 -21.03 7.62
N ILE A 83 -2.69 -20.95 7.77
CA ILE A 83 -1.87 -20.00 7.01
C ILE A 83 -1.87 -20.34 5.52
N MET A 84 -1.79 -21.62 5.14
CA MET A 84 -1.86 -22.02 3.73
C MET A 84 -3.24 -21.74 3.13
N GLU A 85 -4.30 -21.91 3.91
CA GLU A 85 -5.67 -21.55 3.50
C GLU A 85 -5.80 -20.04 3.31
N LEU A 86 -5.23 -19.22 4.22
CA LEU A 86 -5.18 -17.78 4.06
C LEU A 86 -4.48 -17.39 2.74
N MET A 87 -3.31 -17.97 2.46
CA MET A 87 -2.57 -17.68 1.22
C MET A 87 -3.38 -18.06 -0.02
N LYS A 88 -4.04 -19.22 0.01
CA LYS A 88 -4.95 -19.64 -1.05
C LYS A 88 -6.11 -18.65 -1.24
N ALA A 89 -6.74 -18.23 -0.14
CA ALA A 89 -7.83 -17.26 -0.19
C ALA A 89 -7.37 -15.91 -0.77
N VAL A 90 -6.15 -15.46 -0.45
CA VAL A 90 -5.54 -14.27 -1.04
C VAL A 90 -5.36 -14.44 -2.55
N ASP A 91 -4.76 -15.55 -2.99
CA ASP A 91 -4.50 -15.82 -4.42
C ASP A 91 -5.80 -15.89 -5.25
N GLU A 92 -6.88 -16.43 -4.66
CA GLU A 92 -8.17 -16.59 -5.34
C GLU A 92 -9.05 -15.33 -5.31
N THR A 93 -8.89 -14.47 -4.30
CA THR A 93 -9.84 -13.37 -4.05
C THR A 93 -9.27 -12.00 -4.43
N ILE A 94 -7.97 -11.77 -4.22
CA ILE A 94 -7.37 -10.46 -4.48
C ILE A 94 -7.02 -10.34 -5.96
N PRO A 95 -7.64 -9.40 -6.70
CA PRO A 95 -7.35 -9.23 -8.12
C PRO A 95 -5.92 -8.70 -8.32
N GLN A 96 -5.32 -9.07 -9.43
CA GLN A 96 -4.06 -8.46 -9.85
C GLN A 96 -4.29 -6.96 -10.07
N PRO A 97 -3.46 -6.07 -9.47
CA PRO A 97 -3.61 -4.64 -9.65
C PRO A 97 -3.34 -4.24 -11.10
N ASP A 98 -4.13 -3.30 -11.60
CA ASP A 98 -3.83 -2.65 -12.87
C ASP A 98 -2.54 -1.81 -12.72
N ARG A 99 -1.59 -2.02 -13.63
CA ARG A 99 -0.33 -1.28 -13.65
C ARG A 99 -0.27 -0.44 -14.92
N PRO A 100 -0.64 0.84 -14.88
CA PRO A 100 -0.71 1.71 -16.06
C PRO A 100 0.69 2.13 -16.55
N LYS A 101 1.43 1.20 -17.17
CA LYS A 101 2.80 1.41 -17.67
C LYS A 101 2.86 2.31 -18.90
N ASP A 102 1.78 2.37 -19.69
CA ASP A 102 1.69 3.15 -20.93
C ASP A 102 1.44 4.66 -20.69
N LYS A 103 1.16 5.04 -19.44
CA LYS A 103 0.99 6.44 -19.05
C LYS A 103 2.35 7.12 -18.80
N PRO A 104 2.40 8.46 -18.78
CA PRO A 104 3.59 9.18 -18.34
C PRO A 104 4.01 8.77 -16.93
N PHE A 105 5.32 8.73 -16.69
CA PHE A 105 5.86 8.45 -15.36
C PHE A 105 5.36 9.44 -14.31
N LEU A 106 4.94 8.91 -13.18
CA LEU A 106 4.47 9.64 -12.02
C LEU A 106 4.82 8.88 -10.74
N MET A 107 5.49 9.56 -9.81
CA MET A 107 5.84 9.02 -8.49
C MET A 107 5.73 10.11 -7.42
N PRO A 108 4.75 10.05 -6.52
CA PRO A 108 4.73 10.92 -5.33
C PRO A 108 5.94 10.69 -4.44
N VAL A 109 6.49 11.77 -3.90
CA VAL A 109 7.61 11.73 -2.97
C VAL A 109 7.11 11.33 -1.58
N GLU A 110 7.58 10.20 -1.08
CA GLU A 110 7.27 9.71 0.27
C GLU A 110 8.35 10.07 1.28
N ASP A 111 9.62 9.91 0.88
CA ASP A 111 10.76 10.27 1.72
C ASP A 111 11.98 10.69 0.88
N VAL A 112 12.92 11.42 1.50
CA VAL A 112 14.11 11.97 0.86
C VAL A 112 15.34 11.69 1.73
N PHE A 113 16.34 11.05 1.13
CA PHE A 113 17.58 10.67 1.79
C PHE A 113 18.79 11.25 1.05
N SER A 114 19.80 11.66 1.81
CA SER A 114 21.13 11.97 1.28
C SER A 114 22.04 10.77 1.46
N ILE A 115 22.63 10.28 0.38
CA ILE A 115 23.63 9.21 0.42
C ILE A 115 25.00 9.83 0.13
N SER A 116 25.90 9.75 1.10
CA SER A 116 27.28 10.25 0.95
C SER A 116 27.96 9.66 -0.29
N GLY A 117 28.48 10.54 -1.17
CA GLY A 117 29.13 10.16 -2.43
C GLY A 117 28.21 9.71 -3.56
N ARG A 118 26.87 9.65 -3.35
CA ARG A 118 25.92 9.27 -4.40
C ARG A 118 24.92 10.38 -4.75
N GLY A 119 24.56 11.23 -3.80
CA GLY A 119 23.61 12.32 -3.99
C GLY A 119 22.29 12.09 -3.27
N THR A 120 21.22 12.71 -3.75
CA THR A 120 19.88 12.65 -3.15
C THR A 120 19.08 11.49 -3.74
N VAL A 121 18.54 10.67 -2.87
CA VAL A 121 17.62 9.58 -3.20
C VAL A 121 16.20 9.95 -2.74
N VAL A 122 15.26 9.86 -3.65
CA VAL A 122 13.84 10.10 -3.39
C VAL A 122 13.12 8.77 -3.47
N THR A 123 12.39 8.41 -2.43
CA THR A 123 11.59 7.19 -2.42
C THR A 123 10.11 7.47 -2.64
N GLY A 124 9.44 6.51 -3.24
CA GLY A 124 8.01 6.56 -3.47
C GLY A 124 7.53 5.36 -4.27
N ARG A 125 6.21 5.25 -4.37
CA ARG A 125 5.58 4.29 -5.26
C ARG A 125 5.37 4.90 -6.63
N VAL A 126 5.75 4.18 -7.66
CA VAL A 126 5.43 4.57 -9.05
C VAL A 126 3.93 4.36 -9.29
N GLU A 127 3.18 5.45 -9.44
CA GLU A 127 1.74 5.40 -9.67
C GLU A 127 1.39 5.11 -11.12
N SER A 128 2.19 5.60 -12.06
CA SER A 128 2.02 5.34 -13.49
C SER A 128 3.34 5.41 -14.25
N GLY A 129 3.35 4.82 -15.43
CA GLY A 129 4.46 4.86 -16.37
C GLY A 129 5.66 4.02 -15.95
N VAL A 130 6.78 4.35 -16.55
CA VAL A 130 8.08 3.72 -16.34
C VAL A 130 9.12 4.81 -16.24
N ILE A 131 10.07 4.69 -15.32
CA ILE A 131 11.28 5.51 -15.21
C ILE A 131 12.49 4.65 -15.50
N LYS A 132 13.40 5.14 -16.33
CA LYS A 132 14.68 4.48 -16.63
C LYS A 132 15.85 5.30 -16.14
N VAL A 133 16.94 4.62 -15.85
CA VAL A 133 18.20 5.29 -15.56
C VAL A 133 18.63 6.13 -16.77
N GLY A 134 19.00 7.39 -16.53
CA GLY A 134 19.36 8.36 -17.55
C GLY A 134 18.22 9.26 -18.04
N GLU A 135 16.98 9.00 -17.66
CA GLU A 135 15.84 9.81 -18.10
C GLU A 135 15.74 11.13 -17.33
N GLU A 136 15.32 12.18 -18.06
CA GLU A 136 14.98 13.47 -17.46
C GLU A 136 13.63 13.38 -16.75
N ILE A 137 13.56 14.02 -15.58
CA ILE A 137 12.34 14.14 -14.76
C ILE A 137 12.15 15.58 -14.31
N GLU A 138 10.94 15.90 -13.92
CA GLU A 138 10.59 17.12 -13.20
C GLU A 138 10.14 16.79 -11.77
N ILE A 139 10.53 17.66 -10.83
CA ILE A 139 10.08 17.69 -9.44
C ILE A 139 9.04 18.80 -9.37
N VAL A 140 7.79 18.46 -9.13
CA VAL A 140 6.64 19.36 -9.26
C VAL A 140 5.87 19.44 -7.94
N GLY A 141 5.31 20.60 -7.66
CA GLY A 141 4.46 20.88 -6.50
C GLY A 141 5.19 21.54 -5.33
N ILE A 142 4.45 22.25 -4.50
CA ILE A 142 4.88 22.97 -3.30
C ILE A 142 5.85 24.13 -3.59
N ARG A 143 6.85 23.89 -4.44
CA ARG A 143 7.89 24.86 -4.86
C ARG A 143 7.91 24.99 -6.38
N ASP A 144 8.78 25.87 -6.87
CA ASP A 144 9.05 25.99 -8.30
C ASP A 144 9.52 24.66 -8.89
N THR A 145 9.01 24.35 -10.07
CA THR A 145 9.36 23.10 -10.77
C THR A 145 10.86 23.04 -11.07
N LYS A 146 11.49 21.97 -10.65
CA LYS A 146 12.93 21.73 -10.87
C LYS A 146 13.13 20.53 -11.79
N LYS A 147 14.03 20.67 -12.78
CA LYS A 147 14.44 19.57 -13.66
C LYS A 147 15.60 18.80 -13.05
N SER A 148 15.61 17.50 -13.25
CA SER A 148 16.69 16.61 -12.84
C SER A 148 16.80 15.42 -13.78
N VAL A 149 17.80 14.57 -13.55
CA VAL A 149 17.99 13.30 -14.26
C VAL A 149 18.02 12.18 -13.23
N CYS A 150 17.26 11.14 -13.47
CA CYS A 150 17.32 9.91 -12.70
C CYS A 150 18.62 9.16 -13.04
N THR A 151 19.57 9.12 -12.11
CA THR A 151 20.88 8.46 -12.33
C THR A 151 20.95 7.05 -11.80
N GLY A 152 19.93 6.60 -11.09
CA GLY A 152 19.82 5.25 -10.57
C GLY A 152 18.42 4.95 -10.05
N VAL A 153 18.02 3.70 -10.16
CA VAL A 153 16.79 3.14 -9.60
C VAL A 153 17.19 2.00 -8.67
N GLU A 154 16.66 2.01 -7.46
CA GLU A 154 16.94 0.98 -6.46
C GLU A 154 15.63 0.44 -5.86
N MET A 155 15.54 -0.88 -5.70
CA MET A 155 14.46 -1.56 -5.00
C MET A 155 15.03 -2.74 -4.20
N PHE A 156 14.66 -2.86 -2.92
CA PHE A 156 15.17 -3.89 -2.02
C PHE A 156 16.71 -4.01 -2.00
N ARG A 157 17.40 -2.86 -2.00
CA ARG A 157 18.88 -2.76 -2.05
C ARG A 157 19.52 -3.35 -3.31
N LYS A 158 18.75 -3.48 -4.38
CA LYS A 158 19.24 -3.90 -5.70
C LYS A 158 19.08 -2.74 -6.67
N LEU A 159 20.15 -2.50 -7.44
CA LEU A 159 20.10 -1.54 -8.55
C LEU A 159 19.34 -2.16 -9.71
N LEU A 160 18.46 -1.37 -10.32
CA LEU A 160 17.64 -1.74 -11.45
C LEU A 160 17.90 -0.75 -12.60
N ASP A 161 17.65 -1.19 -13.82
CA ASP A 161 17.71 -0.32 -15.00
C ASP A 161 16.46 0.57 -15.12
N SER A 162 15.36 0.15 -14.53
CA SER A 162 14.08 0.87 -14.56
C SER A 162 13.18 0.52 -13.38
N GLY A 163 12.21 1.40 -13.09
CA GLY A 163 11.07 1.16 -12.20
C GLY A 163 9.77 1.38 -12.94
N GLU A 164 8.74 0.62 -12.65
CA GLU A 164 7.45 0.66 -13.35
C GLU A 164 6.27 0.83 -12.39
N ALA A 165 5.12 1.20 -12.93
CA ALA A 165 3.88 1.36 -12.17
C ALA A 165 3.64 0.20 -11.20
N GLY A 166 3.41 0.52 -9.93
CA GLY A 166 3.23 -0.41 -8.82
C GLY A 166 4.50 -0.73 -8.03
N ASP A 167 5.69 -0.35 -8.51
CA ASP A 167 6.94 -0.58 -7.79
C ASP A 167 7.18 0.52 -6.74
N ASN A 168 7.68 0.13 -5.56
CA ASN A 168 8.25 1.06 -4.59
C ASN A 168 9.75 1.16 -4.85
N ILE A 169 10.21 2.32 -5.25
CA ILE A 169 11.60 2.54 -5.65
C ILE A 169 12.26 3.70 -4.90
N GLY A 170 13.59 3.67 -4.88
CA GLY A 170 14.42 4.83 -4.63
C GLY A 170 15.00 5.33 -5.95
N ALA A 171 14.68 6.56 -6.32
CA ALA A 171 15.23 7.24 -7.49
C ALA A 171 16.40 8.14 -7.08
N LEU A 172 17.57 7.90 -7.62
CA LEU A 172 18.75 8.73 -7.41
C LEU A 172 18.72 9.91 -8.38
N LEU A 173 18.79 11.12 -7.86
CA LEU A 173 18.65 12.37 -8.63
C LEU A 173 19.95 13.11 -8.76
N ARG A 174 20.23 13.62 -9.96
CA ARG A 174 21.43 14.44 -10.26
C ARG A 174 21.20 15.92 -9.94
N GLY A 175 22.17 16.53 -9.25
CA GLY A 175 22.17 17.99 -9.03
C GLY A 175 20.99 18.49 -8.19
N VAL A 176 20.51 17.65 -7.30
CA VAL A 176 19.42 17.95 -6.37
C VAL A 176 19.94 17.73 -4.96
N GLU A 177 19.87 18.76 -4.14
CA GLU A 177 20.18 18.67 -2.72
C GLU A 177 18.95 18.12 -1.96
N ARG A 178 19.19 17.56 -0.76
CA ARG A 178 18.09 17.01 0.06
C ARG A 178 17.01 18.05 0.34
N ASP A 179 17.39 19.28 0.58
CA ASP A 179 16.48 20.39 0.93
C ASP A 179 15.73 20.97 -0.29
N ASP A 180 16.08 20.56 -1.50
CA ASP A 180 15.37 20.91 -2.74
C ASP A 180 14.09 20.10 -2.95
N VAL A 181 13.98 18.95 -2.28
CA VAL A 181 12.84 18.01 -2.43
C VAL A 181 12.23 17.73 -1.07
N GLU A 182 10.92 17.70 -1.04
CA GLU A 182 10.18 17.36 0.18
C GLU A 182 8.99 16.44 -0.10
N ARG A 183 8.58 15.74 0.94
CA ARG A 183 7.39 14.86 0.90
C ARG A 183 6.17 15.65 0.44
N GLY A 184 5.41 15.07 -0.49
CA GLY A 184 4.22 15.68 -1.07
C GLY A 184 4.47 16.31 -2.44
N GLN A 185 5.73 16.52 -2.83
CA GLN A 185 6.06 16.78 -4.24
C GLN A 185 5.92 15.51 -5.07
N VAL A 186 6.01 15.65 -6.39
CA VAL A 186 5.86 14.56 -7.34
C VAL A 186 7.03 14.56 -8.32
N LEU A 187 7.63 13.39 -8.54
CA LEU A 187 8.51 13.17 -9.68
C LEU A 187 7.67 12.75 -10.88
N CYS A 188 7.87 13.40 -12.01
CA CYS A 188 7.09 13.09 -13.22
C CYS A 188 7.92 13.24 -14.50
N LYS A 189 7.36 12.72 -15.59
CA LYS A 189 7.89 12.98 -16.93
C LYS A 189 7.79 14.48 -17.22
N PRO A 190 8.83 15.11 -17.79
CA PRO A 190 8.80 16.55 -18.07
C PRO A 190 7.56 17.01 -18.84
N GLY A 191 6.89 18.05 -18.32
CA GLY A 191 5.70 18.65 -18.91
C GLY A 191 4.42 17.82 -18.80
N SER A 192 4.42 16.70 -18.07
CA SER A 192 3.24 15.84 -17.97
C SER A 192 2.25 16.26 -16.87
N ILE A 193 2.67 17.10 -15.94
CA ILE A 193 1.86 17.55 -14.79
C ILE A 193 2.02 19.05 -14.60
N THR A 194 0.91 19.70 -14.27
CA THR A 194 0.86 21.10 -13.83
C THR A 194 0.28 21.13 -12.41
N PRO A 195 0.94 21.78 -11.45
CA PRO A 195 0.40 21.96 -10.11
C PRO A 195 -0.80 22.89 -10.12
N HIS A 196 -1.80 22.61 -9.30
CA HIS A 196 -3.01 23.41 -9.16
C HIS A 196 -3.08 24.00 -7.75
N THR A 197 -3.44 25.28 -7.64
CA THR A 197 -3.67 25.99 -6.38
C THR A 197 -5.14 26.06 -5.99
N GLU A 198 -6.02 25.86 -6.97
CA GLU A 198 -7.48 25.86 -6.78
C GLU A 198 -8.03 24.51 -7.21
N PHE A 199 -8.87 23.89 -6.38
CA PHE A 199 -9.48 22.60 -6.66
C PHE A 199 -10.80 22.45 -5.90
N GLU A 200 -11.69 21.64 -6.43
CA GLU A 200 -12.90 21.18 -5.74
C GLU A 200 -12.64 19.81 -5.12
N CYS A 201 -13.12 19.57 -3.91
CA CYS A 201 -12.99 18.31 -3.23
C CYS A 201 -14.29 17.86 -2.57
N GLN A 202 -14.40 16.55 -2.37
CA GLN A 202 -15.45 15.93 -1.57
C GLN A 202 -14.83 15.39 -0.27
N ALA A 203 -15.27 15.94 0.87
CA ALA A 203 -14.73 15.54 2.17
C ALA A 203 -15.70 14.62 2.90
N TYR A 204 -15.19 13.52 3.44
CA TYR A 204 -15.92 12.63 4.35
C TYR A 204 -15.44 12.87 5.77
N ILE A 205 -16.32 13.36 6.62
CA ILE A 205 -16.01 13.65 8.04
C ILE A 205 -16.36 12.43 8.88
N LEU A 206 -15.37 11.90 9.60
CA LEU A 206 -15.58 10.81 10.55
C LEU A 206 -16.46 11.28 11.71
N LYS A 207 -17.39 10.44 12.12
CA LYS A 207 -18.14 10.64 13.38
C LYS A 207 -17.22 10.29 14.56
N LYS A 208 -17.28 11.10 15.60
CA LYS A 208 -16.62 10.81 16.88
C LYS A 208 -17.24 9.59 17.54
#